data_cf0d8aca123f8c70a36fbc474b33d91d
#
_entry.id   cf0d8aca123f8c70a36fbc474b33d91d
#
_cell.length_a   1.000
_cell.length_b   1.000
_cell.length_c   1.000
_cell.angle_alpha   90.00
_cell.angle_beta   90.00
_cell.angle_gamma   90.00
#
_symmetry.space_group_name_H-M   'P 1'
#
loop_
_entity.id
_entity.type
_entity.pdbx_description
1 polymer ?
#
loop_
_entity_poly.entity_id
_entity_poly.type
_entity_poly.pdbx_seq_one_letter_code
_entity_poly.pdbx_strand_id
1 'polypeptide(L)'
;MDITQAKKIMGKHFIGPVELGAISAKLDIVGVPTTRIAKIPFTEQTLKKYRKNALLILGVQRFKNGKKMTLNNLRARFGANSQKEPCFYNQDWYLKEDFAARKTLKPEWYLVSTNVKSGTRGQNPERIKKSITRGYSFPSAVLAAFTFFAYYFHTGGKMLWKQDFIWCEDTDNAGDQIYVGRYPFNVHRHLRIRNNYGLAPIIN
;
A
#
# COMPACT_ATOMS: atom_id res chain seq x y z
N MET A 1 18.85 7.94 7.14
CA MET A 1 18.27 9.13 7.81
C MET A 1 17.61 8.68 9.10
N ASP A 2 17.56 9.52 10.14
CA ASP A 2 16.79 9.23 11.36
C ASP A 2 15.30 9.53 11.19
N ILE A 3 14.49 8.96 12.10
CA ILE A 3 13.03 9.03 12.06
C ILE A 3 12.51 10.46 12.27
N THR A 4 13.14 11.21 13.18
CA THR A 4 12.71 12.59 13.53
C THR A 4 12.89 13.53 12.34
N GLN A 5 14.03 13.45 11.67
CA GLN A 5 14.31 14.23 10.47
C GLN A 5 13.36 13.89 9.32
N ALA A 6 13.13 12.58 9.08
CA ALA A 6 12.21 12.15 8.04
C ALA A 6 10.77 12.61 8.30
N LYS A 7 10.30 12.51 9.54
CA LYS A 7 8.98 13.01 9.95
C LYS A 7 8.87 14.53 9.73
N LYS A 8 9.90 15.31 10.09
CA LYS A 8 9.91 16.76 9.84
C LYS A 8 9.78 17.10 8.34
N ILE A 9 10.43 16.32 7.47
CA ILE A 9 10.38 16.53 6.01
C ILE A 9 9.02 16.14 5.43
N MET A 10 8.52 14.96 5.79
CA MET A 10 7.31 14.37 5.20
C MET A 10 6.01 14.90 5.82
N GLY A 11 6.06 15.42 7.05
CA GLY A 11 4.90 15.96 7.76
C GLY A 11 3.74 14.95 7.85
N LYS A 12 2.56 15.35 7.39
CA LYS A 12 1.36 14.49 7.37
C LYS A 12 1.47 13.25 6.46
N HIS A 13 2.46 13.20 5.60
CA HIS A 13 2.77 12.05 4.73
C HIS A 13 3.81 11.10 5.34
N PHE A 14 3.90 11.07 6.67
CA PHE A 14 4.75 10.17 7.43
C PHE A 14 3.90 9.24 8.30
N ILE A 15 4.06 7.93 8.14
CA ILE A 15 3.45 6.92 9.00
C ILE A 15 4.57 6.00 9.53
N GLY A 16 5.17 6.42 10.62
CA GLY A 16 6.22 5.70 11.34
C GLY A 16 5.70 5.01 12.61
N PRO A 17 6.60 4.63 13.53
CA PRO A 17 6.24 3.87 14.72
C PRO A 17 5.21 4.56 15.62
N VAL A 18 5.34 5.86 15.81
CA VAL A 18 4.42 6.64 16.66
C VAL A 18 3.04 6.73 16.03
N GLU A 19 2.97 7.01 14.74
CA GLU A 19 1.72 7.09 13.97
C GLU A 19 1.02 5.73 13.90
N LEU A 20 1.78 4.64 13.66
CA LEU A 20 1.27 3.27 13.70
C LEU A 20 0.79 2.90 15.11
N GLY A 21 1.49 3.32 16.15
CA GLY A 21 1.07 3.15 17.55
C GLY A 21 -0.29 3.79 17.82
N ALA A 22 -0.49 5.02 17.35
CA ALA A 22 -1.75 5.76 17.51
C ALA A 22 -2.95 5.09 16.81
N ILE A 23 -2.73 4.38 15.72
CA ILE A 23 -3.78 3.66 14.96
C ILE A 23 -3.74 2.13 15.16
N SER A 24 -2.90 1.65 16.08
CA SER A 24 -2.63 0.21 16.26
C SER A 24 -3.87 -0.60 16.60
N ALA A 25 -4.76 -0.08 17.43
CA ALA A 25 -6.02 -0.74 17.78
C ALA A 25 -6.96 -0.88 16.56
N LYS A 26 -6.99 0.12 15.68
CA LYS A 26 -7.81 0.11 14.46
C LYS A 26 -7.28 -0.87 13.41
N LEU A 27 -5.95 -0.96 13.28
CA LEU A 27 -5.29 -1.90 12.38
C LEU A 27 -5.13 -3.31 12.97
N ASP A 28 -5.38 -3.49 14.27
CA ASP A 28 -5.11 -4.72 15.01
C ASP A 28 -3.64 -5.16 14.96
N ILE A 29 -2.71 -4.21 15.05
CA ILE A 29 -1.27 -4.44 15.05
C ILE A 29 -0.65 -4.19 16.42
N VAL A 30 0.46 -4.86 16.70
CA VAL A 30 1.32 -4.52 17.85
C VAL A 30 2.08 -3.25 17.52
N GLY A 31 2.24 -2.36 18.49
CA GLY A 31 3.12 -1.21 18.34
C GLY A 31 4.53 -1.66 17.92
N VAL A 32 5.11 -0.96 16.96
CA VAL A 32 6.44 -1.30 16.44
C VAL A 32 7.52 -0.73 17.39
N PRO A 33 8.33 -1.57 18.07
CA PRO A 33 9.39 -1.07 18.94
C PRO A 33 10.42 -0.27 18.14
N THR A 34 10.71 0.95 18.56
CA THR A 34 11.65 1.84 17.87
C THR A 34 13.09 1.28 17.79
N THR A 35 13.47 0.41 18.72
CA THR A 35 14.80 -0.21 18.81
C THR A 35 15.11 -1.24 17.73
N ARG A 36 14.09 -1.72 17.00
CA ARG A 36 14.25 -2.76 15.96
C ARG A 36 13.91 -2.28 14.55
N ILE A 37 13.81 -0.96 14.37
CA ILE A 37 13.40 -0.41 13.07
C ILE A 37 14.63 -0.20 12.21
N ALA A 38 14.57 -0.69 10.99
CA ALA A 38 15.59 -0.43 9.99
C ALA A 38 15.75 1.08 9.75
N LYS A 39 16.99 1.51 9.53
CA LYS A 39 17.30 2.89 9.15
C LYS A 39 16.53 3.25 7.88
N ILE A 40 15.99 4.47 7.81
CA ILE A 40 15.29 4.96 6.62
C ILE A 40 16.29 5.03 5.46
N PRO A 41 16.05 4.28 4.34
CA PRO A 41 17.03 4.14 3.26
C PRO A 41 17.05 5.34 2.31
N PHE A 42 16.10 6.27 2.45
CA PHE A 42 15.96 7.40 1.55
C PHE A 42 16.83 8.58 1.96
N THR A 43 17.37 9.32 0.98
CA THR A 43 18.10 10.57 1.22
C THR A 43 17.15 11.72 1.55
N GLU A 44 17.68 12.76 2.19
CA GLU A 44 16.93 13.98 2.47
C GLU A 44 16.38 14.63 1.19
N GLN A 45 17.20 14.63 0.14
CA GLN A 45 16.82 15.17 -1.16
C GLN A 45 15.65 14.38 -1.77
N THR A 46 15.67 13.05 -1.68
CA THR A 46 14.56 12.20 -2.14
C THR A 46 13.28 12.53 -1.38
N LEU A 47 13.32 12.57 -0.04
CA LEU A 47 12.13 12.87 0.75
C LEU A 47 11.58 14.29 0.46
N LYS A 48 12.44 15.29 0.36
CA LYS A 48 12.03 16.67 0.00
C LYS A 48 11.36 16.71 -1.36
N LYS A 49 11.88 15.99 -2.36
CA LYS A 49 11.32 15.88 -3.71
C LYS A 49 9.90 15.30 -3.70
N TYR A 50 9.66 14.27 -2.90
CA TYR A 50 8.41 13.52 -2.94
C TYR A 50 7.42 13.84 -1.80
N ARG A 51 7.75 14.72 -0.86
CA ARG A 51 6.96 15.03 0.35
C ARG A 51 5.49 15.38 0.12
N LYS A 52 5.13 15.89 -1.07
CA LYS A 52 3.76 16.26 -1.43
C LYS A 52 2.97 15.14 -2.11
N ASN A 53 3.69 14.19 -2.74
CA ASN A 53 3.10 13.22 -3.67
C ASN A 53 3.36 11.77 -3.27
N ALA A 54 4.06 11.54 -2.17
CA ALA A 54 4.31 10.21 -1.64
C ALA A 54 4.12 10.15 -0.12
N LEU A 55 3.83 8.97 0.35
CA LEU A 55 3.71 8.60 1.76
C LEU A 55 4.94 7.78 2.15
N LEU A 56 5.68 8.21 3.17
CA LEU A 56 6.70 7.38 3.80
C LEU A 56 6.04 6.56 4.90
N ILE A 57 5.97 5.25 4.70
CA ILE A 57 5.28 4.33 5.61
C ILE A 57 6.18 3.17 6.03
N LEU A 58 6.12 2.82 7.31
CA LEU A 58 6.79 1.63 7.84
C LEU A 58 5.85 0.43 7.70
N GLY A 59 6.31 -0.63 7.03
CA GLY A 59 5.59 -1.89 6.92
C GLY A 59 5.52 -2.63 8.26
N VAL A 60 4.43 -3.38 8.45
CA VAL A 60 4.20 -4.21 9.65
C VAL A 60 3.99 -5.66 9.23
N GLN A 61 4.76 -6.55 9.83
CA GLN A 61 4.77 -7.96 9.42
C GLN A 61 3.61 -8.79 9.99
N ARG A 62 3.06 -8.40 11.15
CA ARG A 62 2.09 -9.22 11.90
C ARG A 62 1.00 -8.38 12.56
N PHE A 63 -0.16 -9.01 12.67
CA PHE A 63 -1.25 -8.57 13.54
C PHE A 63 -0.96 -8.89 15.02
N LYS A 64 -1.77 -8.34 15.95
CA LYS A 64 -1.66 -8.62 17.40
C LYS A 64 -1.76 -10.10 17.74
N ASN A 65 -2.62 -10.83 17.05
CA ASN A 65 -2.82 -12.26 17.22
C ASN A 65 -1.69 -13.14 16.62
N GLY A 66 -0.59 -12.54 16.16
CA GLY A 66 0.56 -13.22 15.56
C GLY A 66 0.39 -13.62 14.09
N LYS A 67 -0.81 -13.50 13.51
CA LYS A 67 -1.02 -13.79 12.08
C LYS A 67 -0.17 -12.85 11.21
N LYS A 68 0.36 -13.37 10.12
CA LYS A 68 1.18 -12.61 9.16
C LYS A 68 0.33 -11.53 8.47
N MET A 69 0.94 -10.40 8.13
CA MET A 69 0.30 -9.35 7.36
C MET A 69 0.23 -9.78 5.89
N THR A 70 -0.84 -10.49 5.53
CA THR A 70 -1.18 -10.91 4.16
C THR A 70 -2.44 -10.19 3.70
N LEU A 71 -2.72 -10.20 2.39
CA LEU A 71 -3.94 -9.61 1.86
C LEU A 71 -5.20 -10.29 2.43
N ASN A 72 -5.18 -11.62 2.54
CA ASN A 72 -6.29 -12.39 3.14
C ASN A 72 -6.54 -12.03 4.60
N ASN A 73 -5.49 -11.85 5.39
CA ASN A 73 -5.66 -11.47 6.80
C ASN A 73 -6.13 -10.02 6.95
N LEU A 74 -5.72 -9.11 6.05
CA LEU A 74 -6.32 -7.76 5.96
C LEU A 74 -7.81 -7.84 5.59
N ARG A 75 -8.16 -8.67 4.59
CA ARG A 75 -9.57 -8.91 4.20
C ARG A 75 -10.40 -9.47 5.36
N ALA A 76 -9.85 -10.42 6.11
CA ALA A 76 -10.52 -10.98 7.30
C ALA A 76 -10.69 -9.92 8.41
N ARG A 77 -9.72 -9.01 8.58
CA ARG A 77 -9.77 -7.95 9.59
C ARG A 77 -10.80 -6.88 9.27
N PHE A 78 -10.85 -6.41 8.02
CA PHE A 78 -11.71 -5.28 7.63
C PHE A 78 -13.07 -5.70 7.05
N GLY A 79 -13.20 -6.96 6.64
CA GLY A 79 -14.44 -7.50 6.10
C GLY A 79 -14.83 -6.89 4.74
N ALA A 80 -16.07 -7.20 4.31
CA ALA A 80 -16.66 -6.70 3.06
C ALA A 80 -18.03 -6.05 3.28
N ASN A 81 -18.34 -5.66 4.49
CA ASN A 81 -19.58 -4.97 4.77
C ASN A 81 -19.41 -3.46 4.48
N SER A 82 -20.02 -2.99 3.40
CA SER A 82 -19.95 -1.59 2.97
C SER A 82 -20.55 -0.58 3.95
N GLN A 83 -21.30 -1.04 4.96
CA GLN A 83 -21.80 -0.21 6.06
C GLN A 83 -20.72 0.05 7.13
N LYS A 84 -19.58 -0.63 7.05
CA LYS A 84 -18.46 -0.51 8.00
C LYS A 84 -17.20 -0.06 7.25
N GLU A 85 -16.93 1.23 7.25
CA GLU A 85 -15.75 1.81 6.63
C GLU A 85 -14.50 1.76 7.54
N PRO A 86 -13.31 1.52 6.99
CA PRO A 86 -13.03 1.10 5.62
C PRO A 86 -13.19 -0.42 5.46
N CYS A 87 -13.60 -0.87 4.28
CA CYS A 87 -13.79 -2.29 4.00
C CYS A 87 -13.27 -2.68 2.60
N PHE A 88 -13.15 -3.99 2.37
CA PHE A 88 -12.93 -4.53 1.04
C PHE A 88 -14.25 -4.63 0.27
N TYR A 89 -14.14 -4.62 -1.06
CA TYR A 89 -15.24 -5.03 -1.93
C TYR A 89 -15.56 -6.50 -1.72
N ASN A 90 -16.84 -6.86 -1.80
CA ASN A 90 -17.29 -8.23 -1.52
C ASN A 90 -17.02 -9.16 -2.72
N GLN A 91 -15.85 -9.79 -2.70
CA GLN A 91 -15.42 -10.80 -3.68
C GLN A 91 -14.37 -11.72 -3.05
N ASP A 92 -14.35 -12.98 -3.46
CA ASP A 92 -13.59 -14.05 -2.80
C ASP A 92 -12.63 -14.79 -3.76
N TRP A 93 -12.62 -14.46 -5.05
CA TRP A 93 -11.84 -15.18 -6.07
C TRP A 93 -10.34 -15.28 -5.74
N TYR A 94 -9.77 -14.26 -5.08
CA TYR A 94 -8.34 -14.18 -4.78
C TYR A 94 -7.92 -14.86 -3.49
N LEU A 95 -8.85 -15.32 -2.65
CA LEU A 95 -8.54 -15.85 -1.31
C LEU A 95 -7.67 -17.11 -1.34
N LYS A 96 -7.70 -17.88 -2.43
CA LYS A 96 -6.86 -19.07 -2.63
C LYS A 96 -5.59 -18.80 -3.44
N GLU A 97 -5.40 -17.58 -3.93
CA GLU A 97 -4.25 -17.18 -4.72
C GLU A 97 -3.03 -16.94 -3.83
N ASP A 98 -1.84 -17.33 -4.31
CA ASP A 98 -0.59 -17.25 -3.54
C ASP A 98 -0.23 -15.82 -3.15
N PHE A 99 -0.46 -14.86 -4.03
CA PHE A 99 -0.20 -13.45 -3.72
C PHE A 99 -1.02 -12.92 -2.55
N ALA A 100 -2.23 -13.44 -2.35
CA ALA A 100 -3.13 -13.02 -1.27
C ALA A 100 -2.94 -13.83 0.01
N ALA A 101 -2.69 -15.15 -0.11
CA ALA A 101 -2.62 -16.06 1.02
C ALA A 101 -1.22 -16.13 1.66
N ARG A 102 -0.15 -16.03 0.85
CA ARG A 102 1.22 -16.34 1.29
C ARG A 102 2.14 -15.13 1.31
N LYS A 103 1.98 -14.18 0.37
CA LYS A 103 2.83 -12.99 0.32
C LYS A 103 2.59 -12.08 1.52
N THR A 104 3.67 -11.73 2.22
CA THR A 104 3.60 -10.95 3.46
C THR A 104 4.27 -9.60 3.29
N LEU A 105 3.76 -8.59 4.01
CA LEU A 105 4.41 -7.30 4.12
C LEU A 105 5.71 -7.43 4.94
N LYS A 106 6.78 -6.80 4.46
CA LYS A 106 8.06 -6.76 5.19
C LYS A 106 8.11 -5.58 6.16
N PRO A 107 8.83 -5.70 7.29
CA PRO A 107 9.00 -4.62 8.27
C PRO A 107 10.11 -3.65 7.82
N GLU A 108 9.90 -2.99 6.69
CA GLU A 108 10.84 -2.04 6.09
C GLU A 108 10.13 -0.74 5.70
N TRP A 109 10.91 0.30 5.37
CA TRP A 109 10.36 1.57 4.95
C TRP A 109 10.02 1.57 3.46
N TYR A 110 8.83 2.05 3.16
CA TYR A 110 8.33 2.23 1.79
C TYR A 110 8.03 3.70 1.53
N LEU A 111 8.44 4.20 0.38
CA LEU A 111 8.02 5.52 -0.11
C LEU A 111 7.02 5.29 -1.25
N VAL A 112 5.74 5.35 -0.94
CA VAL A 112 4.63 4.98 -1.85
C VAL A 112 3.98 6.22 -2.43
N SER A 113 3.84 6.30 -3.74
CA SER A 113 3.12 7.41 -4.38
C SER A 113 1.65 7.45 -3.95
N THR A 114 1.17 8.62 -3.55
CA THR A 114 -0.24 8.83 -3.17
C THR A 114 -1.15 8.99 -4.38
N ASN A 115 -0.58 9.19 -5.57
CA ASN A 115 -1.30 9.40 -6.82
C ASN A 115 -0.85 8.45 -7.91
N VAL A 116 -1.74 8.13 -8.82
CA VAL A 116 -1.39 7.46 -10.07
C VAL A 116 -0.54 8.40 -10.92
N LYS A 117 0.61 7.91 -11.37
CA LYS A 117 1.50 8.63 -12.29
C LYS A 117 0.79 8.88 -13.62
N SER A 118 0.62 10.14 -14.01
CA SER A 118 -0.19 10.53 -15.17
C SER A 118 0.18 9.80 -16.47
N GLY A 119 1.46 9.67 -16.76
CA GLY A 119 1.97 8.96 -17.95
C GLY A 119 1.73 7.45 -17.96
N THR A 120 1.13 6.88 -16.90
CA THR A 120 0.80 5.44 -16.83
C THR A 120 -0.70 5.16 -16.93
N ARG A 121 -1.53 6.20 -16.96
CA ARG A 121 -2.98 6.05 -17.02
C ARG A 121 -3.44 5.40 -18.32
N GLY A 122 -4.37 4.45 -18.21
CA GLY A 122 -4.93 3.73 -19.37
C GLY A 122 -3.94 2.78 -20.06
N GLN A 123 -2.76 2.54 -19.45
CA GLN A 123 -1.75 1.65 -20.01
C GLN A 123 -1.77 0.28 -19.32
N ASN A 124 -1.45 -0.77 -20.07
CA ASN A 124 -1.24 -2.08 -19.51
C ASN A 124 0.11 -2.17 -18.75
N PRO A 125 0.25 -3.09 -17.79
CA PRO A 125 1.44 -3.18 -16.96
C PRO A 125 2.72 -3.46 -17.74
N GLU A 126 2.65 -4.22 -18.84
CA GLU A 126 3.82 -4.53 -19.69
C GLU A 126 4.39 -3.27 -20.36
N ARG A 127 3.53 -2.39 -20.85
CA ARG A 127 3.93 -1.10 -21.40
C ARG A 127 4.53 -0.20 -20.34
N ILE A 128 3.90 -0.17 -19.16
CA ILE A 128 4.41 0.60 -18.02
C ILE A 128 5.80 0.09 -17.61
N LYS A 129 6.00 -1.23 -17.48
CA LYS A 129 7.30 -1.84 -17.14
C LYS A 129 8.41 -1.42 -18.10
N LYS A 130 8.10 -1.32 -19.41
CA LYS A 130 9.06 -0.88 -20.44
C LYS A 130 9.40 0.60 -20.38
N SER A 131 8.44 1.44 -19.93
CA SER A 131 8.57 2.91 -19.92
C SER A 131 8.93 3.49 -18.54
N ILE A 132 8.81 2.70 -17.47
CA ILE A 132 9.08 3.18 -16.13
C ILE A 132 10.57 3.51 -15.94
N THR A 133 10.86 4.71 -15.48
CA THR A 133 12.22 5.15 -15.21
C THR A 133 12.83 4.39 -14.02
N ARG A 134 14.15 4.21 -14.06
CA ARG A 134 14.93 3.65 -12.94
C ARG A 134 14.58 4.40 -11.63
N GLY A 135 14.38 3.67 -10.54
CA GLY A 135 13.99 4.25 -9.24
C GLY A 135 12.50 4.16 -8.92
N TYR A 136 11.71 3.50 -9.78
CA TYR A 136 10.30 3.19 -9.50
C TYR A 136 10.04 1.70 -9.65
N SER A 137 9.16 1.17 -8.80
CA SER A 137 8.68 -0.20 -8.90
C SER A 137 7.16 -0.30 -8.63
N PHE A 138 6.59 -1.41 -9.01
CA PHE A 138 5.18 -1.71 -8.72
C PHE A 138 5.04 -2.09 -7.24
N PRO A 139 4.03 -1.60 -6.51
CA PRO A 139 3.76 -2.08 -5.16
C PRO A 139 3.23 -3.51 -5.19
N SER A 140 3.45 -4.27 -4.12
CA SER A 140 2.68 -5.49 -3.92
C SER A 140 1.24 -5.17 -3.51
N ALA A 141 0.31 -6.08 -3.80
CA ALA A 141 -1.10 -5.93 -3.43
C ALA A 141 -1.28 -5.78 -1.90
N VAL A 142 -0.50 -6.52 -1.11
CA VAL A 142 -0.53 -6.41 0.35
C VAL A 142 0.00 -5.06 0.84
N LEU A 143 1.06 -4.52 0.21
CA LEU A 143 1.57 -3.18 0.53
C LEU A 143 0.55 -2.10 0.18
N ALA A 144 -0.06 -2.16 -1.00
CA ALA A 144 -1.07 -1.21 -1.41
C ALA A 144 -2.29 -1.24 -0.47
N ALA A 145 -2.77 -2.43 -0.11
CA ALA A 145 -3.87 -2.58 0.86
C ALA A 145 -3.50 -2.03 2.24
N PHE A 146 -2.34 -2.42 2.80
CA PHE A 146 -1.89 -1.91 4.09
C PHE A 146 -1.76 -0.39 4.08
N THR A 147 -1.17 0.18 3.03
CA THR A 147 -1.02 1.64 2.86
C THR A 147 -2.37 2.33 2.82
N PHE A 148 -3.35 1.78 2.09
CA PHE A 148 -4.70 2.31 2.02
C PHE A 148 -5.37 2.38 3.41
N PHE A 149 -5.39 1.28 4.16
CA PHE A 149 -6.04 1.20 5.46
C PHE A 149 -5.30 2.04 6.53
N ALA A 150 -3.96 2.00 6.54
CA ALA A 150 -3.16 2.81 7.45
C ALA A 150 -3.37 4.31 7.22
N TYR A 151 -3.37 4.74 5.96
CA TYR A 151 -3.60 6.14 5.60
C TYR A 151 -5.02 6.59 5.98
N TYR A 152 -6.03 5.77 5.73
CA TYR A 152 -7.41 6.05 6.13
C TYR A 152 -7.51 6.37 7.63
N PHE A 153 -6.96 5.51 8.49
CA PHE A 153 -7.02 5.71 9.93
C PHE A 153 -6.12 6.85 10.41
N HIS A 154 -4.96 7.02 9.82
CA HIS A 154 -4.03 8.10 10.17
C HIS A 154 -4.60 9.49 9.85
N THR A 155 -5.38 9.61 8.80
CA THR A 155 -5.92 10.88 8.32
C THR A 155 -7.37 11.15 8.73
N GLY A 156 -7.97 10.29 9.55
CA GLY A 156 -9.36 10.44 9.98
C GLY A 156 -10.39 10.22 8.87
N GLY A 157 -10.12 9.29 7.93
CA GLY A 157 -11.10 8.87 6.93
C GLY A 157 -10.78 9.26 5.47
N LYS A 158 -9.62 9.87 5.19
CA LYS A 158 -9.23 10.15 3.80
C LYS A 158 -8.80 8.87 3.09
N MET A 159 -9.26 8.69 1.87
CA MET A 159 -9.00 7.49 1.06
C MET A 159 -7.96 7.78 -0.02
N LEU A 160 -6.91 6.97 -0.07
CA LEU A 160 -6.02 6.91 -1.23
C LEU A 160 -6.74 6.20 -2.39
N TRP A 161 -6.42 6.59 -3.62
CA TRP A 161 -6.87 5.90 -4.84
C TRP A 161 -8.36 5.59 -4.89
N LYS A 162 -9.21 6.47 -4.32
CA LYS A 162 -10.67 6.26 -4.19
C LYS A 162 -11.35 5.92 -5.52
N GLN A 163 -10.86 6.47 -6.62
CA GLN A 163 -11.39 6.28 -7.97
C GLN A 163 -10.44 5.50 -8.89
N ASP A 164 -9.21 5.25 -8.45
CA ASP A 164 -8.16 4.66 -9.28
C ASP A 164 -7.90 3.19 -8.92
N PHE A 165 -7.47 2.43 -9.93
CA PHE A 165 -6.88 1.12 -9.77
C PHE A 165 -5.37 1.18 -9.95
N ILE A 166 -4.64 0.53 -9.06
CA ILE A 166 -3.18 0.52 -8.99
C ILE A 166 -2.66 -0.84 -9.44
N TRP A 167 -1.89 -0.86 -10.52
CA TRP A 167 -1.18 -2.06 -10.93
C TRP A 167 -0.17 -2.49 -9.85
N CYS A 168 -0.20 -3.79 -9.50
CA CYS A 168 0.71 -4.40 -8.55
C CYS A 168 1.79 -5.22 -9.26
N GLU A 169 2.86 -5.58 -8.56
CA GLU A 169 3.88 -6.52 -9.07
C GLU A 169 3.37 -7.97 -9.09
N ASP A 170 2.29 -8.24 -8.35
CA ASP A 170 1.73 -9.57 -8.18
C ASP A 170 1.00 -10.04 -9.42
N THR A 171 1.02 -11.37 -9.61
CA THR A 171 0.16 -12.10 -10.54
C THR A 171 -0.67 -13.13 -9.76
N ASP A 172 -1.78 -13.56 -10.33
CA ASP A 172 -2.49 -14.73 -9.83
C ASP A 172 -1.78 -16.03 -10.25
N ASN A 173 -2.34 -17.17 -9.85
CA ASN A 173 -1.76 -18.48 -10.16
C ASN A 173 -1.81 -18.84 -11.67
N ALA A 174 -2.60 -18.13 -12.46
CA ALA A 174 -2.64 -18.23 -13.91
C ALA A 174 -1.67 -17.28 -14.64
N GLY A 175 -1.01 -16.37 -13.91
CA GLY A 175 -0.07 -15.40 -14.45
C GLY A 175 -0.68 -14.03 -14.78
N ASP A 176 -1.96 -13.81 -14.48
CA ASP A 176 -2.62 -12.54 -14.76
C ASP A 176 -2.23 -11.45 -13.76
N GLN A 177 -1.92 -10.27 -14.28
CA GLN A 177 -1.48 -9.14 -13.47
C GLN A 177 -2.59 -8.63 -12.54
N ILE A 178 -2.25 -8.48 -11.26
CA ILE A 178 -3.16 -7.96 -10.22
C ILE A 178 -3.16 -6.43 -10.22
N TYR A 179 -4.33 -5.86 -9.97
CA TYR A 179 -4.50 -4.45 -9.65
C TYR A 179 -5.49 -4.30 -8.50
N VAL A 180 -5.26 -3.28 -7.68
CA VAL A 180 -6.03 -3.01 -6.46
C VAL A 180 -6.39 -1.53 -6.36
N GLY A 181 -7.30 -1.20 -5.48
CA GLY A 181 -7.68 0.18 -5.22
C GLY A 181 -9.17 0.39 -5.40
N ARG A 182 -9.57 1.63 -5.68
CA ARG A 182 -10.96 2.06 -5.72
C ARG A 182 -11.70 1.72 -4.42
N TYR A 183 -12.69 2.49 -4.05
CA TYR A 183 -13.43 2.19 -2.82
C TYR A 183 -14.83 1.61 -3.11
N PRO A 184 -15.32 0.58 -2.40
CA PRO A 184 -14.61 -0.26 -1.40
C PRO A 184 -13.36 -0.88 -1.97
N PHE A 185 -12.32 -1.20 -1.12
CA PHE A 185 -11.03 -1.64 -1.63
C PHE A 185 -11.13 -2.93 -2.43
N ASN A 186 -10.88 -2.81 -3.71
CA ASN A 186 -11.02 -3.89 -4.69
C ASN A 186 -9.69 -4.59 -4.97
N VAL A 187 -9.78 -5.88 -5.33
CA VAL A 187 -8.70 -6.71 -5.85
C VAL A 187 -9.19 -7.33 -7.13
N HIS A 188 -8.58 -7.03 -8.26
CA HIS A 188 -9.07 -7.47 -9.57
C HIS A 188 -8.00 -7.99 -10.51
N ARG A 189 -8.46 -8.72 -11.52
CA ARG A 189 -7.79 -9.18 -12.75
C ARG A 189 -8.78 -9.10 -13.92
N HIS A 190 -8.31 -9.17 -15.17
CA HIS A 190 -9.13 -9.32 -16.40
C HIS A 190 -10.08 -8.18 -16.78
N LEU A 191 -10.14 -7.07 -16.07
CA LEU A 191 -11.00 -5.98 -16.48
C LEU A 191 -10.39 -5.23 -17.68
N ARG A 192 -11.28 -4.72 -18.56
CA ARG A 192 -10.85 -3.80 -19.62
C ARG A 192 -10.20 -2.58 -19.02
N ILE A 193 -8.96 -2.29 -19.43
CA ILE A 193 -8.18 -1.14 -18.95
C ILE A 193 -8.90 0.16 -19.31
N ARG A 194 -8.98 1.07 -18.33
CA ARG A 194 -9.61 2.39 -18.46
C ARG A 194 -8.65 3.46 -17.94
N ASN A 195 -8.96 4.74 -18.16
CA ASN A 195 -8.10 5.86 -17.75
C ASN A 195 -7.86 6.00 -16.23
N ASN A 196 -8.67 5.33 -15.41
CA ASN A 196 -8.45 5.25 -13.95
C ASN A 196 -7.55 4.08 -13.52
N TYR A 197 -6.96 3.34 -14.45
CA TYR A 197 -5.95 2.31 -14.18
C TYR A 197 -4.56 2.89 -14.42
N GLY A 198 -3.62 2.60 -13.55
CA GLY A 198 -2.26 3.05 -13.72
C GLY A 198 -1.36 2.63 -12.57
N LEU A 199 -0.18 3.20 -12.48
CA LEU A 199 0.81 2.90 -11.47
C LEU A 199 0.89 4.02 -10.42
N ALA A 200 0.68 3.68 -9.14
CA ALA A 200 1.15 4.46 -8.00
C ALA A 200 2.43 3.79 -7.48
N PRO A 201 3.61 4.21 -7.94
CA PRO A 201 4.85 3.47 -7.74
C PRO A 201 5.34 3.52 -6.30
N ILE A 202 6.14 2.50 -5.92
CA ILE A 202 7.15 2.63 -4.88
C ILE A 202 8.31 3.41 -5.48
N ILE A 203 8.87 4.31 -4.71
CA ILE A 203 10.06 5.10 -5.05
C ILE A 203 11.23 4.43 -4.33
N ASN A 204 12.23 3.98 -5.09
CA ASN A 204 13.42 3.27 -4.60
C ASN A 204 14.59 4.22 -4.40
#